data_9f61120451ed5d85cfc754eb29184e83
#
_entry.id   9f61120451ed5d85cfc754eb29184e83
#
_cell.length_a   1.000
_cell.length_b   1.000
_cell.length_c   1.000
_cell.angle_alpha   90.00
_cell.angle_beta   90.00
_cell.angle_gamma   90.00
#
_symmetry.space_group_name_H-M   'P 1'
#
loop_
_entity.id
_entity.type
_entity.pdbx_description
1 polymer ?
#
loop_
_entity_poly.entity_id
_entity_poly.type
_entity_poly.pdbx_seq_one_letter_code
_entity_poly.pdbx_strand_id
1 'polypeptide(L)'
;GYRFARWEDGNPSGSTRVYRVDKNGVVIKAIFERDKFRVHAVSDNYTMGNATPYDSLCEFNSLVELKAIAEPGYKFVSWNDGNTSPTRTYTVLAEEVFFTAYFEEDEFLVTTDVNDPNLGSITPATQKHKFGEELFIKATPEKGYKLVQWQGGGTDNPRRYVVKALPDTLFKAEFGPAEYKVTVKSDNYGMGSVEPASPAQYFYLSTVTMQAKPERGYK
;
A
#
# COMPACT_ATOMS: atom_id res chain seq x y z
N GLY A 1 -26.54 -35.55 -3.32
CA GLY A 1 -26.40 -34.83 -2.08
C GLY A 1 -26.59 -35.68 -0.84
N TYR A 2 -27.38 -36.80 -0.94
CA TYR A 2 -27.57 -37.75 0.15
C TYR A 2 -27.40 -39.16 -0.38
N ARG A 3 -26.83 -40.02 0.45
CA ARG A 3 -26.66 -41.43 0.18
C ARG A 3 -27.31 -42.26 1.29
N PHE A 4 -27.75 -43.47 0.94
CA PHE A 4 -28.14 -44.44 1.94
C PHE A 4 -26.95 -44.87 2.76
N ALA A 5 -27.00 -44.74 4.08
CA ALA A 5 -25.94 -45.13 5.00
C ALA A 5 -26.17 -46.56 5.54
N ARG A 6 -27.31 -46.82 6.12
CA ARG A 6 -27.65 -48.13 6.71
C ARG A 6 -29.12 -48.21 7.09
N TRP A 7 -29.55 -49.40 7.41
CA TRP A 7 -30.81 -49.63 8.11
C TRP A 7 -30.59 -49.39 9.62
N GLU A 8 -31.59 -48.84 10.33
CA GLU A 8 -31.52 -48.52 11.78
C GLU A 8 -31.30 -49.77 12.62
N ASP A 9 -31.90 -50.92 12.21
CA ASP A 9 -31.81 -52.20 12.90
C ASP A 9 -30.50 -52.97 12.68
N GLY A 10 -29.52 -52.35 12.02
CA GLY A 10 -28.18 -52.92 11.76
C GLY A 10 -28.16 -53.99 10.68
N ASN A 11 -29.25 -54.19 9.92
CA ASN A 11 -29.27 -55.15 8.82
C ASN A 11 -28.21 -54.82 7.79
N PRO A 12 -27.30 -55.78 7.42
CA PRO A 12 -26.15 -55.51 6.54
C PRO A 12 -26.54 -55.42 5.04
N SER A 13 -27.83 -55.63 4.69
CA SER A 13 -28.29 -55.47 3.31
C SER A 13 -28.01 -54.05 2.82
N GLY A 14 -27.65 -53.89 1.55
CA GLY A 14 -27.51 -52.58 0.91
C GLY A 14 -28.81 -51.77 0.92
N SER A 15 -28.94 -50.79 0.09
CA SER A 15 -30.14 -49.93 -0.02
C SER A 15 -31.44 -50.66 -0.33
N THR A 16 -31.34 -51.92 -0.78
CA THR A 16 -32.50 -52.81 -1.03
C THR A 16 -32.44 -53.95 -0.06
N ARG A 17 -33.56 -54.23 0.62
CA ARG A 17 -33.73 -55.37 1.54
C ARG A 17 -35.08 -56.06 1.37
N VAL A 18 -35.13 -57.33 1.66
CA VAL A 18 -36.35 -58.12 1.75
C VAL A 18 -36.69 -58.34 3.21
N TYR A 19 -37.94 -58.08 3.59
CA TYR A 19 -38.47 -58.32 4.92
C TYR A 19 -39.62 -59.32 4.84
N ARG A 20 -39.58 -60.39 5.62
CA ARG A 20 -40.68 -61.33 5.75
C ARG A 20 -41.67 -60.83 6.84
N VAL A 21 -42.87 -60.47 6.45
CA VAL A 21 -43.88 -59.95 7.37
C VAL A 21 -44.37 -61.10 8.28
N ASP A 22 -44.07 -61.01 9.56
CA ASP A 22 -44.38 -61.97 10.60
C ASP A 22 -45.18 -61.42 11.77
N LYS A 23 -45.33 -60.09 11.85
CA LYS A 23 -46.14 -59.41 12.86
C LYS A 23 -46.59 -58.02 12.40
N ASN A 24 -47.61 -57.48 13.12
CA ASN A 24 -48.10 -56.12 12.87
C ASN A 24 -47.20 -55.03 13.52
N GLY A 25 -47.17 -53.82 12.93
CA GLY A 25 -46.61 -52.65 13.54
C GLY A 25 -45.10 -52.60 13.45
N VAL A 26 -44.42 -53.28 12.53
CA VAL A 26 -42.96 -53.18 12.29
C VAL A 26 -42.68 -51.91 11.59
N VAL A 27 -41.77 -51.13 12.18
CA VAL A 27 -41.17 -49.94 11.58
C VAL A 27 -39.74 -50.26 11.17
N ILE A 28 -39.42 -50.06 9.90
CA ILE A 28 -38.08 -50.24 9.34
C ILE A 28 -37.62 -48.89 8.84
N LYS A 29 -36.54 -48.33 9.43
CA LYS A 29 -36.04 -47.03 9.06
C LYS A 29 -34.72 -47.14 8.26
N ALA A 30 -34.69 -46.45 7.15
CA ALA A 30 -33.48 -46.19 6.40
C ALA A 30 -32.81 -44.92 6.94
N ILE A 31 -31.53 -45.01 7.19
CA ILE A 31 -30.70 -43.88 7.60
C ILE A 31 -29.93 -43.38 6.37
N PHE A 32 -30.04 -42.09 6.12
CA PHE A 32 -29.33 -41.42 5.06
C PHE A 32 -28.31 -40.47 5.67
N GLU A 33 -27.19 -40.25 4.98
CA GLU A 33 -26.17 -39.27 5.33
C GLU A 33 -25.91 -38.34 4.14
N ARG A 34 -25.29 -37.17 4.42
CA ARG A 34 -24.90 -36.23 3.39
C ARG A 34 -23.70 -36.75 2.65
N ASP A 35 -23.70 -36.60 1.34
CA ASP A 35 -22.50 -36.78 0.54
C ASP A 35 -21.50 -35.69 0.87
N LYS A 36 -20.22 -35.94 0.59
CA LYS A 36 -19.14 -34.99 0.77
C LYS A 36 -18.51 -34.69 -0.58
N PHE A 37 -18.29 -33.40 -0.82
CA PHE A 37 -17.72 -32.88 -2.06
C PHE A 37 -16.49 -32.04 -1.77
N ARG A 38 -15.53 -32.04 -2.71
CA ARG A 38 -14.35 -31.22 -2.60
C ARG A 38 -14.61 -29.82 -3.09
N VAL A 39 -14.13 -28.83 -2.31
CA VAL A 39 -14.14 -27.41 -2.66
C VAL A 39 -12.71 -26.93 -2.64
N HIS A 40 -12.26 -26.40 -3.77
CA HIS A 40 -10.93 -25.87 -3.97
C HIS A 40 -10.98 -24.37 -4.20
N ALA A 41 -10.19 -23.61 -3.46
CA ALA A 41 -9.90 -22.22 -3.76
C ALA A 41 -8.39 -22.09 -4.06
N VAL A 42 -8.07 -21.69 -5.27
CA VAL A 42 -6.70 -21.62 -5.78
C VAL A 42 -6.38 -20.20 -6.28
N SER A 43 -5.12 -19.84 -6.27
CA SER A 43 -4.64 -18.60 -6.88
C SER A 43 -4.31 -18.83 -8.35
N ASP A 44 -4.56 -17.85 -9.20
CA ASP A 44 -4.04 -17.81 -10.57
C ASP A 44 -2.52 -17.61 -10.58
N ASN A 45 -2.01 -16.90 -9.57
CA ASN A 45 -0.58 -16.65 -9.38
C ASN A 45 -0.23 -16.53 -7.89
N TYR A 46 0.40 -17.57 -7.33
CA TYR A 46 0.78 -17.63 -5.92
C TYR A 46 1.85 -16.62 -5.49
N THR A 47 2.53 -15.93 -6.43
CA THR A 47 3.41 -14.81 -6.07
C THR A 47 2.64 -13.52 -5.82
N MET A 48 1.40 -13.43 -6.32
CA MET A 48 0.54 -12.26 -6.19
C MET A 48 -0.47 -12.40 -5.04
N GLY A 49 -0.81 -13.64 -4.64
CA GLY A 49 -1.74 -13.88 -3.56
C GLY A 49 -2.11 -15.34 -3.40
N ASN A 50 -2.85 -15.63 -2.36
CA ASN A 50 -3.32 -16.97 -2.01
C ASN A 50 -4.84 -17.02 -1.92
N ALA A 51 -5.40 -18.23 -2.04
CA ALA A 51 -6.81 -18.49 -1.81
C ALA A 51 -7.02 -19.68 -0.87
N THR A 52 -8.08 -19.63 -0.08
CA THR A 52 -8.44 -20.66 0.89
C THR A 52 -9.95 -20.96 0.87
N PRO A 53 -10.34 -22.22 1.18
CA PRO A 53 -9.50 -23.39 1.48
C PRO A 53 -8.88 -23.97 0.19
N TYR A 54 -7.62 -24.38 0.24
CA TYR A 54 -6.95 -24.98 -0.92
C TYR A 54 -7.61 -26.30 -1.36
N ASP A 55 -7.98 -27.15 -0.41
CA ASP A 55 -8.70 -28.40 -0.61
C ASP A 55 -9.50 -28.74 0.66
N SER A 56 -10.82 -28.73 0.57
CA SER A 56 -11.69 -29.00 1.70
C SER A 56 -12.80 -29.98 1.31
N LEU A 57 -12.94 -31.06 2.11
CA LEU A 57 -14.01 -32.03 1.95
C LEU A 57 -15.21 -31.61 2.79
N CYS A 58 -16.25 -31.13 2.15
CA CYS A 58 -17.41 -30.49 2.77
C CYS A 58 -18.69 -31.29 2.53
N GLU A 59 -19.59 -31.29 3.50
CA GLU A 59 -20.89 -31.95 3.36
C GLU A 59 -21.82 -31.19 2.40
N PHE A 60 -22.65 -31.92 1.66
CA PHE A 60 -23.71 -31.34 0.85
C PHE A 60 -24.54 -30.34 1.67
N ASN A 61 -24.83 -29.20 1.06
CA ASN A 61 -25.60 -28.10 1.66
C ASN A 61 -24.96 -27.46 2.90
N SER A 62 -23.65 -27.67 3.12
CA SER A 62 -22.87 -26.89 4.09
C SER A 62 -22.36 -25.58 3.47
N LEU A 63 -22.03 -24.61 4.34
CA LEU A 63 -21.43 -23.35 3.93
C LEU A 63 -19.90 -23.43 4.08
N VAL A 64 -19.20 -22.99 3.04
CA VAL A 64 -17.73 -22.87 3.02
C VAL A 64 -17.37 -21.41 2.81
N GLU A 65 -16.52 -20.88 3.67
CA GLU A 65 -15.96 -19.54 3.48
C GLU A 65 -14.75 -19.62 2.54
N LEU A 66 -14.80 -18.84 1.44
CA LEU A 66 -13.70 -18.67 0.51
C LEU A 66 -13.03 -17.32 0.80
N LYS A 67 -11.69 -17.31 0.86
CA LYS A 67 -10.89 -16.09 1.07
C LYS A 67 -9.79 -16.00 0.03
N ALA A 68 -9.69 -14.84 -0.62
CA ALA A 68 -8.54 -14.43 -1.42
C ALA A 68 -7.73 -13.43 -0.61
N ILE A 69 -6.41 -13.65 -0.52
CA ILE A 69 -5.48 -12.85 0.27
C ILE A 69 -4.35 -12.41 -0.65
N ALA A 70 -4.31 -11.12 -0.98
CA ALA A 70 -3.25 -10.55 -1.82
C ALA A 70 -1.94 -10.41 -1.02
N GLU A 71 -0.82 -10.66 -1.69
CA GLU A 71 0.51 -10.33 -1.18
C GLU A 71 0.78 -8.81 -1.29
N PRO A 72 1.73 -8.27 -0.50
CA PRO A 72 2.10 -6.86 -0.58
C PRO A 72 2.44 -6.42 -2.02
N GLY A 73 1.83 -5.35 -2.49
CA GLY A 73 2.01 -4.84 -3.85
C GLY A 73 1.02 -5.37 -4.87
N TYR A 74 0.11 -6.23 -4.45
CA TYR A 74 -0.93 -6.79 -5.29
C TYR A 74 -2.31 -6.56 -4.68
N LYS A 75 -3.35 -6.71 -5.50
CA LYS A 75 -4.75 -6.66 -5.07
C LYS A 75 -5.56 -7.78 -5.71
N PHE A 76 -6.55 -8.24 -4.98
CA PHE A 76 -7.55 -9.18 -5.51
C PHE A 76 -8.47 -8.47 -6.51
N VAL A 77 -8.71 -9.11 -7.65
CA VAL A 77 -9.59 -8.60 -8.71
C VAL A 77 -10.96 -9.27 -8.64
N SER A 78 -10.99 -10.57 -8.82
CA SER A 78 -12.23 -11.34 -8.84
C SER A 78 -11.97 -12.84 -8.68
N TRP A 79 -13.01 -13.58 -8.41
CA TRP A 79 -13.06 -15.02 -8.60
C TRP A 79 -13.39 -15.36 -10.06
N ASN A 80 -13.09 -16.59 -10.50
CA ASN A 80 -13.37 -17.10 -11.86
C ASN A 80 -14.87 -17.06 -12.25
N ASP A 81 -15.78 -16.94 -11.28
CA ASP A 81 -17.22 -16.76 -11.51
C ASP A 81 -17.65 -15.27 -11.57
N GLY A 82 -16.68 -14.34 -11.58
CA GLY A 82 -16.90 -12.89 -11.66
C GLY A 82 -17.23 -12.21 -10.32
N ASN A 83 -17.25 -12.93 -9.20
CA ASN A 83 -17.46 -12.32 -7.89
C ASN A 83 -16.23 -11.52 -7.45
N THR A 84 -16.42 -10.26 -7.03
CA THR A 84 -15.36 -9.32 -6.66
C THR A 84 -15.14 -9.18 -5.16
N SER A 85 -15.88 -9.93 -4.32
CA SER A 85 -15.65 -9.95 -2.87
C SER A 85 -14.50 -10.89 -2.52
N PRO A 86 -13.42 -10.43 -1.91
CA PRO A 86 -12.26 -11.28 -1.55
C PRO A 86 -12.64 -12.33 -0.51
N THR A 87 -13.66 -12.08 0.30
CA THR A 87 -14.25 -13.06 1.23
C THR A 87 -15.70 -13.29 0.88
N ARG A 88 -16.07 -14.56 0.69
CA ARG A 88 -17.45 -14.96 0.34
C ARG A 88 -17.78 -16.34 0.88
N THR A 89 -19.05 -16.66 0.97
CA THR A 89 -19.55 -17.99 1.29
C THR A 89 -20.06 -18.70 0.04
N TYR A 90 -19.77 -19.99 -0.04
CA TYR A 90 -20.31 -20.91 -1.05
C TYR A 90 -21.13 -22.01 -0.36
N THR A 91 -22.33 -22.31 -0.90
CA THR A 91 -23.12 -23.46 -0.48
C THR A 91 -22.75 -24.66 -1.32
N VAL A 92 -22.34 -25.75 -0.70
CA VAL A 92 -21.85 -26.96 -1.38
C VAL A 92 -23.02 -27.70 -2.03
N LEU A 93 -23.13 -27.62 -3.35
CA LEU A 93 -24.25 -28.17 -4.12
C LEU A 93 -23.85 -29.21 -5.18
N ALA A 94 -22.58 -29.27 -5.53
CA ALA A 94 -22.06 -30.07 -6.64
C ALA A 94 -20.89 -30.94 -6.20
N GLU A 95 -20.48 -31.86 -7.07
CA GLU A 95 -19.40 -32.80 -6.84
C GLU A 95 -18.08 -32.05 -6.51
N GLU A 96 -17.22 -31.83 -7.44
CA GLU A 96 -15.97 -31.10 -7.24
C GLU A 96 -16.08 -29.69 -7.84
N VAL A 97 -15.67 -28.66 -7.09
CA VAL A 97 -15.74 -27.26 -7.55
C VAL A 97 -14.44 -26.52 -7.30
N PHE A 98 -14.03 -25.73 -8.31
CA PHE A 98 -12.82 -24.91 -8.26
C PHE A 98 -13.19 -23.44 -8.34
N PHE A 99 -12.68 -22.67 -7.36
CA PHE A 99 -12.70 -21.21 -7.35
C PHE A 99 -11.28 -20.71 -7.55
N THR A 100 -11.04 -20.00 -8.66
CA THR A 100 -9.76 -19.36 -8.94
C THR A 100 -9.84 -17.89 -8.57
N ALA A 101 -8.96 -17.43 -7.68
CA ALA A 101 -8.79 -16.04 -7.34
C ALA A 101 -7.78 -15.39 -8.30
N TYR A 102 -8.17 -14.29 -8.92
CA TYR A 102 -7.33 -13.48 -9.81
C TYR A 102 -6.79 -12.27 -9.06
N PHE A 103 -5.50 -12.01 -9.26
CA PHE A 103 -4.78 -10.89 -8.65
C PHE A 103 -4.11 -10.05 -9.73
N GLU A 104 -3.86 -8.77 -9.42
CA GLU A 104 -3.08 -7.87 -10.28
C GLU A 104 -2.15 -6.99 -9.44
N GLU A 105 -1.17 -6.33 -10.08
CA GLU A 105 -0.31 -5.35 -9.43
C GLU A 105 -1.13 -4.17 -8.92
N ASP A 106 -0.81 -3.70 -7.72
CA ASP A 106 -1.40 -2.51 -7.14
C ASP A 106 -0.47 -1.30 -7.22
N GLU A 107 -1.03 -0.11 -7.27
CA GLU A 107 -0.32 1.14 -7.36
C GLU A 107 -0.60 2.02 -6.14
N PHE A 108 0.45 2.63 -5.62
CA PHE A 108 0.42 3.45 -4.40
C PHE A 108 0.69 4.91 -4.73
N LEU A 109 -0.16 5.79 -4.22
CA LEU A 109 -0.01 7.22 -4.42
C LEU A 109 1.17 7.75 -3.61
N VAL A 110 2.14 8.36 -4.28
CA VAL A 110 3.20 9.16 -3.68
C VAL A 110 2.87 10.62 -3.92
N THR A 111 2.55 11.32 -2.85
CA THR A 111 2.18 12.74 -2.88
C THR A 111 3.39 13.60 -2.59
N THR A 112 3.58 14.66 -3.38
CA THR A 112 4.61 15.68 -3.19
C THR A 112 3.97 17.05 -3.04
N ASP A 113 4.42 17.83 -2.07
CA ASP A 113 3.89 19.15 -1.74
C ASP A 113 5.02 20.11 -1.30
N VAL A 114 4.80 21.40 -1.44
CA VAL A 114 5.73 22.44 -1.03
C VAL A 114 5.01 23.48 -0.15
N ASN A 115 5.74 24.17 0.70
CA ASN A 115 5.17 25.25 1.52
C ASN A 115 4.67 26.44 0.68
N ASP A 116 5.38 26.76 -0.43
CA ASP A 116 5.00 27.79 -1.39
C ASP A 116 5.58 27.43 -2.77
N PRO A 117 4.75 27.25 -3.82
CA PRO A 117 5.20 26.89 -5.17
C PRO A 117 6.04 27.97 -5.86
N ASN A 118 6.05 29.22 -5.37
CA ASN A 118 6.93 30.28 -5.87
C ASN A 118 8.37 30.17 -5.34
N LEU A 119 8.61 29.37 -4.32
CA LEU A 119 9.91 29.21 -3.68
C LEU A 119 10.69 28.00 -4.18
N GLY A 120 10.01 27.05 -4.82
CA GLY A 120 10.61 25.84 -5.35
C GLY A 120 9.59 24.77 -5.74
N SER A 121 10.11 23.65 -6.26
CA SER A 121 9.31 22.52 -6.72
C SER A 121 9.90 21.19 -6.28
N ILE A 122 9.10 20.11 -6.41
CA ILE A 122 9.55 18.73 -6.15
C ILE A 122 9.36 17.89 -7.42
N THR A 123 10.29 16.98 -7.66
CA THR A 123 10.25 16.01 -8.76
C THR A 123 10.54 14.61 -8.19
N PRO A 124 9.79 13.54 -8.56
CA PRO A 124 8.60 13.57 -9.41
C PRO A 124 7.43 14.31 -8.74
N ALA A 125 6.45 14.76 -9.54
CA ALA A 125 5.19 15.28 -9.03
C ALA A 125 4.34 14.14 -8.43
N THR A 126 3.28 14.51 -7.70
CA THR A 126 2.30 13.54 -7.16
C THR A 126 1.78 12.62 -8.26
N GLN A 127 2.02 11.32 -8.11
CA GLN A 127 1.55 10.28 -9.03
C GLN A 127 1.56 8.91 -8.35
N LYS A 128 0.96 7.92 -9.02
CA LYS A 128 0.98 6.53 -8.60
C LYS A 128 2.25 5.82 -9.06
N HIS A 129 2.72 4.92 -8.23
CA HIS A 129 3.92 4.12 -8.44
C HIS A 129 3.69 2.67 -8.00
N LYS A 130 4.39 1.72 -8.61
CA LYS A 130 4.31 0.30 -8.24
C LYS A 130 5.04 0.04 -6.92
N PHE A 131 4.57 -0.97 -6.20
CA PHE A 131 5.27 -1.44 -5.00
C PHE A 131 6.73 -1.81 -5.30
N GLY A 132 7.64 -1.39 -4.41
CA GLY A 132 9.07 -1.65 -4.55
C GLY A 132 9.80 -0.76 -5.56
N GLU A 133 9.11 0.12 -6.30
CA GLU A 133 9.75 1.09 -7.18
C GLU A 133 10.67 2.03 -6.39
N GLU A 134 11.86 2.28 -6.89
CA GLU A 134 12.82 3.19 -6.28
C GLU A 134 12.69 4.59 -6.86
N LEU A 135 12.41 5.56 -6.00
CA LEU A 135 12.23 6.96 -6.36
C LEU A 135 13.34 7.83 -5.76
N PHE A 136 13.73 8.85 -6.50
CA PHE A 136 14.61 9.91 -6.04
C PHE A 136 13.83 11.21 -5.99
N ILE A 137 13.32 11.54 -4.80
CA ILE A 137 12.48 12.73 -4.56
C ILE A 137 13.42 13.93 -4.44
N LYS A 138 13.42 14.81 -5.44
CA LYS A 138 14.30 15.97 -5.54
C LYS A 138 13.54 17.28 -5.32
N ALA A 139 13.96 18.05 -4.34
CA ALA A 139 13.54 19.43 -4.15
C ALA A 139 14.43 20.37 -4.98
N THR A 140 13.82 21.24 -5.76
CA THR A 140 14.51 22.23 -6.58
C THR A 140 14.08 23.63 -6.16
N PRO A 141 14.89 24.36 -5.38
CA PRO A 141 14.61 25.73 -4.99
C PRO A 141 14.63 26.68 -6.19
N GLU A 142 13.77 27.69 -6.18
CA GLU A 142 13.86 28.84 -7.08
C GLU A 142 15.05 29.75 -6.72
N LYS A 143 15.39 30.64 -7.67
CA LYS A 143 16.51 31.57 -7.49
C LYS A 143 16.38 32.40 -6.21
N GLY A 144 17.39 32.34 -5.36
CA GLY A 144 17.42 33.08 -4.09
C GLY A 144 16.82 32.34 -2.91
N TYR A 145 16.37 31.13 -3.11
CA TYR A 145 15.81 30.26 -2.06
C TYR A 145 16.66 29.02 -1.87
N LYS A 146 16.42 28.29 -0.77
CA LYS A 146 17.08 27.02 -0.45
C LYS A 146 16.07 26.06 0.16
N LEU A 147 16.31 24.77 0.04
CA LEU A 147 15.63 23.77 0.85
C LEU A 147 16.05 23.98 2.30
N VAL A 148 15.08 24.27 3.17
CA VAL A 148 15.28 24.38 4.62
C VAL A 148 15.27 23.00 5.23
N GLN A 149 14.22 22.25 4.95
CA GLN A 149 14.05 20.87 5.40
C GLN A 149 12.93 20.17 4.64
N TRP A 150 12.87 18.87 4.79
CA TRP A 150 11.70 18.08 4.50
C TRP A 150 10.78 17.99 5.73
N GLN A 151 9.49 17.86 5.54
CA GLN A 151 8.57 17.52 6.64
C GLN A 151 9.03 16.22 7.32
N GLY A 152 9.11 16.24 8.66
CA GLY A 152 9.73 15.15 9.42
C GLY A 152 11.25 15.25 9.59
N GLY A 153 11.87 16.32 9.05
CA GLY A 153 13.29 16.65 9.23
C GLY A 153 14.19 16.13 8.12
N GLY A 154 15.46 16.59 8.17
CA GLY A 154 16.50 16.25 7.21
C GLY A 154 16.51 17.15 5.97
N THR A 155 17.69 17.19 5.31
CA THR A 155 17.96 18.04 4.13
C THR A 155 18.53 17.24 2.96
N ASP A 156 18.53 15.90 3.03
CA ASP A 156 19.01 15.03 1.96
C ASP A 156 18.25 15.31 0.68
N ASN A 157 18.97 15.63 -0.39
CA ASN A 157 18.38 16.03 -1.67
C ASN A 157 19.28 15.59 -2.85
N PRO A 158 18.83 14.63 -3.68
CA PRO A 158 17.54 13.96 -3.63
C PRO A 158 17.40 13.00 -2.44
N ARG A 159 16.17 12.82 -1.97
CA ARG A 159 15.80 11.81 -0.98
C ARG A 159 15.43 10.51 -1.67
N ARG A 160 16.12 9.42 -1.34
CA ARG A 160 15.79 8.08 -1.84
C ARG A 160 14.58 7.51 -1.10
N TYR A 161 13.63 6.95 -1.83
CA TYR A 161 12.45 6.27 -1.29
C TYR A 161 12.13 5.01 -2.10
N VAL A 162 11.81 3.93 -1.42
CA VAL A 162 11.27 2.71 -2.03
C VAL A 162 9.79 2.64 -1.70
N VAL A 163 8.96 2.57 -2.73
CA VAL A 163 7.49 2.58 -2.62
C VAL A 163 7.01 1.40 -1.79
N LYS A 164 6.23 1.67 -0.76
CA LYS A 164 5.67 0.69 0.16
C LYS A 164 4.17 0.57 -0.04
N ALA A 165 3.59 -0.57 0.36
CA ALA A 165 2.15 -0.80 0.40
C ALA A 165 1.52 -0.01 1.59
N LEU A 166 1.58 1.32 1.52
CA LEU A 166 1.00 2.24 2.50
C LEU A 166 -0.04 3.12 1.81
N PRO A 167 -1.15 3.45 2.46
CA PRO A 167 -2.25 4.18 1.83
C PRO A 167 -1.85 5.58 1.36
N ASP A 168 -1.00 6.29 2.13
CA ASP A 168 -0.62 7.67 1.85
C ASP A 168 0.85 7.92 2.20
N THR A 169 1.64 8.22 1.18
CA THR A 169 3.02 8.69 1.37
C THR A 169 3.13 10.13 0.91
N LEU A 170 3.49 11.04 1.82
CA LEU A 170 3.64 12.47 1.56
C LEU A 170 5.09 12.89 1.73
N PHE A 171 5.66 13.54 0.71
CA PHE A 171 6.90 14.29 0.77
C PHE A 171 6.59 15.77 0.65
N LYS A 172 6.81 16.52 1.71
CA LYS A 172 6.66 17.97 1.72
C LYS A 172 8.00 18.65 1.94
N ALA A 173 8.39 19.53 1.01
CA ALA A 173 9.59 20.34 1.13
C ALA A 173 9.26 21.73 1.67
N GLU A 174 10.07 22.21 2.58
CA GLU A 174 10.02 23.59 3.09
C GLU A 174 11.17 24.39 2.48
N PHE A 175 10.83 25.37 1.67
CA PHE A 175 11.78 26.33 1.10
C PHE A 175 11.77 27.63 1.89
N GLY A 176 12.93 28.28 1.97
CA GLY A 176 13.10 29.59 2.60
C GLY A 176 14.20 30.39 1.90
N PRO A 177 14.37 31.68 2.26
CA PRO A 177 15.35 32.53 1.63
C PRO A 177 16.77 32.00 1.85
N ALA A 178 17.57 32.00 0.79
CA ALA A 178 18.99 31.69 0.87
C ALA A 178 19.74 32.83 1.53
N GLU A 179 20.85 32.52 2.17
CA GLU A 179 21.75 33.49 2.77
C GLU A 179 22.96 33.73 1.84
N TYR A 180 23.28 34.98 1.66
CA TYR A 180 24.40 35.43 0.83
C TYR A 180 25.41 36.18 1.68
N LYS A 181 26.67 35.85 1.50
CA LYS A 181 27.77 36.56 2.16
C LYS A 181 28.04 37.86 1.43
N VAL A 182 27.87 38.96 2.12
CA VAL A 182 28.27 40.30 1.65
C VAL A 182 29.57 40.68 2.32
N THR A 183 30.51 41.17 1.51
CA THR A 183 31.81 41.62 1.99
C THR A 183 32.00 43.07 1.57
N VAL A 184 32.12 43.96 2.54
CA VAL A 184 32.45 45.38 2.35
C VAL A 184 33.89 45.58 2.78
N LYS A 185 34.67 46.26 1.96
CA LYS A 185 36.12 46.52 2.23
C LYS A 185 36.46 47.96 1.97
N SER A 186 37.34 48.50 2.77
CA SER A 186 38.09 49.69 2.43
C SER A 186 39.25 49.29 1.52
N ASP A 187 39.59 50.09 0.54
CA ASP A 187 40.81 49.95 -0.27
C ASP A 187 42.05 50.28 0.56
N ASN A 188 41.89 51.21 1.54
CA ASN A 188 42.95 51.59 2.46
C ASN A 188 42.38 51.85 3.85
N TYR A 189 42.54 50.90 4.77
CA TYR A 189 42.08 51.04 6.16
C TYR A 189 42.78 52.10 6.99
N GLY A 190 43.98 52.65 6.52
CA GLY A 190 44.61 53.80 7.12
C GLY A 190 43.93 55.11 6.77
N MET A 191 43.07 55.12 5.73
CA MET A 191 42.38 56.32 5.25
C MET A 191 40.89 56.33 5.65
N GLY A 192 40.34 55.14 5.97
CA GLY A 192 38.92 55.04 6.39
C GLY A 192 38.49 53.62 6.63
N SER A 193 37.39 53.49 7.36
CA SER A 193 36.74 52.25 7.68
C SER A 193 35.39 52.11 6.98
N VAL A 194 34.82 50.91 6.98
CA VAL A 194 33.51 50.60 6.41
C VAL A 194 32.61 49.87 7.41
N GLU A 195 31.33 50.15 7.35
CA GLU A 195 30.27 49.42 8.09
C GLU A 195 29.25 48.85 7.11
N PRO A 196 28.72 47.65 7.40
CA PRO A 196 29.06 46.77 8.51
C PRO A 196 30.45 46.19 8.38
N ALA A 197 31.07 45.86 9.52
CA ALA A 197 32.33 45.14 9.54
C ALA A 197 32.13 43.79 8.86
N SER A 198 32.92 43.50 7.87
CA SER A 198 32.77 42.37 6.95
C SER A 198 33.58 41.15 7.40
N PRO A 199 33.14 39.93 7.01
CA PRO A 199 31.95 39.58 6.21
C PRO A 199 30.71 39.34 7.08
N ALA A 200 29.53 39.61 6.51
CA ALA A 200 28.23 39.31 7.15
C ALA A 200 27.32 38.57 6.19
N GLN A 201 26.39 37.78 6.72
CA GLN A 201 25.42 37.05 5.92
C GLN A 201 24.06 37.76 5.95
N TYR A 202 23.40 37.80 4.80
CA TYR A 202 22.12 38.47 4.61
C TYR A 202 21.19 37.59 3.80
N PHE A 203 19.91 37.60 4.12
CA PHE A 203 18.92 36.88 3.35
C PHE A 203 18.70 37.47 1.96
N TYR A 204 18.33 36.64 1.01
CA TYR A 204 17.92 37.06 -0.32
C TYR A 204 16.90 38.20 -0.27
N LEU A 205 17.11 39.22 -1.08
CA LEU A 205 16.31 40.45 -1.17
C LEU A 205 16.31 41.34 0.09
N SER A 206 17.06 41.02 1.14
CA SER A 206 17.24 41.96 2.25
C SER A 206 18.07 43.19 1.82
N THR A 207 17.78 44.32 2.42
CA THR A 207 18.55 45.55 2.22
C THR A 207 19.63 45.68 3.26
N VAL A 208 20.82 46.11 2.84
CA VAL A 208 21.99 46.36 3.71
C VAL A 208 22.39 47.77 3.53
N THR A 209 22.41 48.54 4.62
CA THR A 209 22.98 49.89 4.62
C THR A 209 24.49 49.79 4.81
N MET A 210 25.23 50.35 3.88
CA MET A 210 26.69 50.42 3.93
C MET A 210 27.11 51.85 4.15
N GLN A 211 28.09 52.04 5.02
CA GLN A 211 28.65 53.37 5.32
C GLN A 211 30.18 53.34 5.26
N ALA A 212 30.75 54.25 4.52
CA ALA A 212 32.18 54.57 4.57
C ALA A 212 32.42 55.69 5.59
N LYS A 213 33.40 55.49 6.46
CA LYS A 213 33.80 56.47 7.52
C LYS A 213 35.24 56.84 7.27
N PRO A 214 35.50 58.05 6.73
CA PRO A 214 36.87 58.51 6.53
C PRO A 214 37.54 58.78 7.88
N GLU A 215 38.82 58.49 7.96
CA GLU A 215 39.68 58.92 9.08
C GLU A 215 39.97 60.41 9.00
N ARG A 216 40.47 60.99 10.15
CA ARG A 216 40.72 62.39 10.24
C ARG A 216 41.72 62.83 9.16
N GLY A 217 41.30 63.81 8.35
CA GLY A 217 42.15 64.35 7.23
C GLY A 217 41.87 63.74 5.87
N TYR A 218 40.92 62.77 5.76
CA TYR A 218 40.44 62.15 4.52
C TYR A 218 38.98 62.47 4.28
N LYS A 219 38.55 62.35 3.01
CA LYS A 219 37.14 62.57 2.58
C LYS A 219 36.59 61.30 1.88
#